data_4de48b1dad3852cfb11e2e776aa8d2fe
#
_entry.id   4de48b1dad3852cfb11e2e776aa8d2fe
#
_cell.length_a   1.000
_cell.length_b   1.000
_cell.length_c   1.000
_cell.angle_alpha   90.00
_cell.angle_beta   90.00
_cell.angle_gamma   90.00
#
_symmetry.space_group_name_H-M   'P 1'
#
loop_
_entity.id
_entity.type
_entity.pdbx_description
1 polymer ?
#
loop_
_entity_poly.entity_id
_entity_poly.type
_entity_poly.pdbx_seq_one_letter_code
_entity_poly.pdbx_strand_id
1 'polypeptide(L)'
;MDTRREKLEALKKEKNAVIMAHYYVPDEVQEIADYIGDSYYLSDMATKVDASVIVLCGVRFMGESAKILNPGKKVLLPDLHADCPMAHMAAIEKIEEVRKEYPDVAVVCYVNSTAELKSHSDVCVTSSNAVKIVKELPHHDIFFIPDEHLGTYVAEQVPEKHIILNDGFCHVHAAIRPEAAKAAKEARPQAKLLVHPECRSEVVALADYVGSTAGIIKYAEASKDTEFLVATELGVFAELKKRCPDKKFYAVGNTQICPNMKKVTLDKLIEALENEENEVLLSEQEISDAHAPLLRMLELAK
;
A
#
# COMPACT_ATOMS: atom_id res chain seq x y z
N MET A 1 -17.59 25.29 -12.10
CA MET A 1 -17.28 23.88 -11.73
C MET A 1 -16.32 23.32 -12.76
N ASP A 2 -15.41 22.45 -12.39
CA ASP A 2 -14.48 21.86 -13.35
C ASP A 2 -15.27 20.88 -14.24
N THR A 3 -15.29 21.14 -15.54
CA THR A 3 -16.01 20.31 -16.53
C THR A 3 -15.58 18.83 -16.52
N ARG A 4 -14.32 18.56 -16.09
CA ARG A 4 -13.80 17.19 -15.93
C ARG A 4 -14.50 16.47 -14.77
N ARG A 5 -14.77 17.14 -13.67
CA ARG A 5 -15.50 16.58 -12.51
C ARG A 5 -16.94 16.24 -12.87
N GLU A 6 -17.63 17.14 -13.58
CA GLU A 6 -19.00 16.89 -14.05
C GLU A 6 -19.07 15.70 -15.02
N LYS A 7 -18.10 15.62 -15.96
CA LYS A 7 -17.98 14.48 -16.89
C LYS A 7 -17.78 13.18 -16.13
N LEU A 8 -16.88 13.16 -15.13
CA LEU A 8 -16.57 11.98 -14.35
C LEU A 8 -17.78 11.48 -13.55
N GLU A 9 -18.53 12.39 -12.90
CA GLU A 9 -19.73 12.04 -12.16
C GLU A 9 -20.84 11.48 -13.08
N ALA A 10 -20.92 11.95 -14.33
CA ALA A 10 -21.83 11.39 -15.31
C ALA A 10 -21.42 9.95 -15.72
N LEU A 11 -20.15 9.74 -16.02
CA LEU A 11 -19.59 8.44 -16.37
C LEU A 11 -19.74 7.42 -15.22
N LYS A 12 -19.49 7.80 -13.98
CA LYS A 12 -19.71 6.93 -12.81
C LYS A 12 -21.12 6.41 -12.73
N LYS A 13 -22.13 7.26 -12.95
CA LYS A 13 -23.54 6.87 -12.95
C LYS A 13 -23.90 5.99 -14.13
N GLU A 14 -23.44 6.36 -15.32
CA GLU A 14 -23.71 5.61 -16.56
C GLU A 14 -23.20 4.17 -16.48
N LYS A 15 -21.98 4.00 -15.95
CA LYS A 15 -21.28 2.71 -15.94
C LYS A 15 -21.41 1.96 -14.61
N ASN A 16 -22.20 2.46 -13.66
CA ASN A 16 -22.27 1.92 -12.31
C ASN A 16 -20.86 1.72 -11.71
N ALA A 17 -20.06 2.78 -11.75
CA ALA A 17 -18.64 2.74 -11.37
C ALA A 17 -18.36 3.45 -10.05
N VAL A 18 -17.33 2.98 -9.35
CA VAL A 18 -16.75 3.60 -8.16
C VAL A 18 -15.27 3.88 -8.36
N ILE A 19 -14.79 5.01 -7.85
CA ILE A 19 -13.38 5.41 -7.91
C ILE A 19 -12.74 5.22 -6.54
N MET A 20 -11.68 4.42 -6.49
CA MET A 20 -10.89 4.13 -5.30
C MET A 20 -9.47 4.65 -5.49
N ALA A 21 -8.98 5.53 -4.63
CA ALA A 21 -7.68 6.18 -4.77
C ALA A 21 -6.76 5.90 -3.58
N HIS A 22 -5.52 5.54 -3.89
CA HIS A 22 -4.48 5.44 -2.87
C HIS A 22 -4.01 6.83 -2.46
N TYR A 23 -3.62 7.02 -1.19
CA TYR A 23 -3.09 8.29 -0.65
C TYR A 23 -1.87 8.86 -1.42
N TYR A 24 -1.19 8.07 -2.26
CA TYR A 24 0.01 8.47 -2.97
C TYR A 24 -0.23 8.96 -4.41
N VAL A 25 -1.46 8.89 -4.93
CA VAL A 25 -1.77 9.48 -6.23
C VAL A 25 -1.85 11.01 -6.14
N PRO A 26 -1.82 11.74 -7.27
CA PRO A 26 -1.96 13.20 -7.27
C PRO A 26 -3.20 13.69 -6.52
N ASP A 27 -3.08 14.84 -5.87
CA ASP A 27 -4.14 15.45 -5.05
C ASP A 27 -5.46 15.60 -5.85
N GLU A 28 -5.40 16.00 -7.12
CA GLU A 28 -6.57 16.15 -8.00
C GLU A 28 -7.35 14.84 -8.19
N VAL A 29 -6.66 13.68 -8.14
CA VAL A 29 -7.29 12.35 -8.23
C VAL A 29 -7.88 11.96 -6.88
N GLN A 30 -7.20 12.28 -5.77
CA GLN A 30 -7.74 12.03 -4.44
C GLN A 30 -9.04 12.82 -4.19
N GLU A 31 -9.10 14.09 -4.63
CA GLU A 31 -10.24 14.97 -4.40
C GLU A 31 -11.55 14.50 -5.04
N ILE A 32 -11.49 13.67 -6.09
CA ILE A 32 -12.65 13.20 -6.83
C ILE A 32 -12.98 11.72 -6.55
N ALA A 33 -12.16 11.03 -5.78
CA ALA A 33 -12.35 9.62 -5.45
C ALA A 33 -13.51 9.44 -4.44
N ASP A 34 -14.26 8.34 -4.60
CA ASP A 34 -15.30 7.94 -3.64
C ASP A 34 -14.70 7.38 -2.36
N TYR A 35 -13.57 6.67 -2.50
CA TYR A 35 -12.83 6.08 -1.37
C TYR A 35 -11.35 6.40 -1.51
N ILE A 36 -10.76 6.90 -0.43
CA ILE A 36 -9.33 7.21 -0.34
C ILE A 36 -8.75 6.41 0.83
N GLY A 37 -7.68 5.68 0.57
CA GLY A 37 -7.09 4.83 1.61
C GLY A 37 -5.72 4.27 1.26
N ASP A 38 -5.21 3.45 2.18
CA ASP A 38 -4.08 2.56 1.93
C ASP A 38 -4.54 1.25 1.24
N SER A 39 -3.59 0.39 0.90
CA SER A 39 -3.88 -0.86 0.17
C SER A 39 -4.85 -1.78 0.93
N TYR A 40 -4.77 -1.83 2.27
CA TYR A 40 -5.69 -2.65 3.07
C TYR A 40 -7.13 -2.11 2.99
N TYR A 41 -7.30 -0.83 3.29
CA TYR A 41 -8.61 -0.18 3.27
C TYR A 41 -9.28 -0.32 1.89
N LEU A 42 -8.54 -0.08 0.81
CA LEU A 42 -9.08 -0.17 -0.54
C LEU A 42 -9.44 -1.62 -0.93
N SER A 43 -8.63 -2.61 -0.52
CA SER A 43 -8.95 -4.03 -0.74
C SER A 43 -10.22 -4.46 0.00
N ASP A 44 -10.38 -4.04 1.25
CA ASP A 44 -11.56 -4.32 2.07
C ASP A 44 -12.81 -3.62 1.51
N MET A 45 -12.70 -2.35 1.13
CA MET A 45 -13.80 -1.59 0.53
C MET A 45 -14.22 -2.14 -0.83
N ALA A 46 -13.29 -2.63 -1.65
CA ALA A 46 -13.61 -3.23 -2.94
C ALA A 46 -14.58 -4.42 -2.81
N THR A 47 -14.52 -5.16 -1.71
CA THR A 47 -15.45 -6.29 -1.44
C THR A 47 -16.83 -5.83 -0.99
N LYS A 48 -16.99 -4.59 -0.54
CA LYS A 48 -18.22 -4.07 0.09
C LYS A 48 -19.07 -3.19 -0.83
N VAL A 49 -18.48 -2.63 -1.88
CA VAL A 49 -19.20 -1.75 -2.81
C VAL A 49 -20.07 -2.54 -3.77
N ASP A 50 -21.22 -1.99 -4.12
CA ASP A 50 -22.19 -2.60 -5.04
C ASP A 50 -22.04 -2.11 -6.49
N ALA A 51 -20.89 -1.54 -6.82
CA ALA A 51 -20.57 -1.12 -8.17
C ALA A 51 -20.11 -2.30 -9.03
N SER A 52 -20.48 -2.29 -10.31
CA SER A 52 -20.04 -3.30 -11.29
C SER A 52 -18.65 -2.99 -11.85
N VAL A 53 -18.23 -1.73 -11.81
CA VAL A 53 -16.93 -1.25 -12.27
C VAL A 53 -16.20 -0.59 -11.10
N ILE A 54 -14.97 -1.00 -10.85
CA ILE A 54 -14.05 -0.37 -9.91
C ILE A 54 -12.93 0.28 -10.72
N VAL A 55 -12.77 1.60 -10.62
CA VAL A 55 -11.57 2.26 -11.13
C VAL A 55 -10.61 2.44 -9.97
N LEU A 56 -9.52 1.68 -9.98
CA LEU A 56 -8.53 1.72 -8.93
C LEU A 56 -7.38 2.66 -9.32
N CYS A 57 -7.34 3.82 -8.71
CA CYS A 57 -6.28 4.82 -8.84
C CYS A 57 -5.12 4.46 -7.92
N GLY A 58 -4.19 3.68 -8.45
CA GLY A 58 -3.03 3.13 -7.77
C GLY A 58 -2.11 2.41 -8.74
N VAL A 59 -1.29 1.50 -8.22
CA VAL A 59 -0.39 0.69 -9.04
C VAL A 59 -0.95 -0.72 -9.28
N ARG A 60 -0.37 -1.42 -10.26
CA ARG A 60 -0.88 -2.67 -10.84
C ARG A 60 -1.28 -3.73 -9.80
N PHE A 61 -0.41 -4.06 -8.83
CA PHE A 61 -0.71 -5.09 -7.82
C PHE A 61 -1.98 -4.79 -7.00
N MET A 62 -2.35 -3.51 -6.85
CA MET A 62 -3.58 -3.11 -6.16
C MET A 62 -4.81 -3.42 -7.01
N GLY A 63 -4.73 -3.17 -8.32
CA GLY A 63 -5.76 -3.58 -9.28
C GLY A 63 -5.92 -5.10 -9.34
N GLU A 64 -4.82 -5.84 -9.36
CA GLU A 64 -4.82 -7.30 -9.28
C GLU A 64 -5.50 -7.79 -8.00
N SER A 65 -5.15 -7.23 -6.83
CA SER A 65 -5.80 -7.59 -5.57
C SER A 65 -7.31 -7.29 -5.57
N ALA A 66 -7.71 -6.14 -6.13
CA ALA A 66 -9.13 -5.81 -6.27
C ALA A 66 -9.85 -6.79 -7.21
N LYS A 67 -9.22 -7.20 -8.32
CA LYS A 67 -9.79 -8.17 -9.28
C LYS A 67 -9.89 -9.57 -8.67
N ILE A 68 -8.86 -10.04 -7.96
CA ILE A 68 -8.85 -11.35 -7.29
C ILE A 68 -9.97 -11.43 -6.25
N LEU A 69 -10.16 -10.39 -5.45
CA LEU A 69 -11.23 -10.34 -4.44
C LEU A 69 -12.63 -10.12 -5.03
N ASN A 70 -12.73 -9.66 -6.28
CA ASN A 70 -13.99 -9.35 -6.96
C ASN A 70 -13.99 -9.86 -8.41
N PRO A 71 -13.93 -11.17 -8.66
CA PRO A 71 -13.76 -11.71 -10.01
C PRO A 71 -14.89 -11.33 -10.97
N GLY A 72 -16.10 -11.14 -10.44
CA GLY A 72 -17.27 -10.74 -11.23
C GLY A 72 -17.35 -9.26 -11.58
N LYS A 73 -16.48 -8.41 -11.04
CA LYS A 73 -16.44 -6.97 -11.31
C LYS A 73 -15.39 -6.64 -12.38
N LYS A 74 -15.65 -5.60 -13.16
CA LYS A 74 -14.63 -4.99 -14.01
C LYS A 74 -13.73 -4.09 -13.16
N VAL A 75 -12.42 -4.32 -13.17
CA VAL A 75 -11.44 -3.49 -12.48
C VAL A 75 -10.56 -2.79 -13.51
N LEU A 76 -10.60 -1.47 -13.52
CA LEU A 76 -9.86 -0.61 -14.45
C LEU A 76 -8.71 0.08 -13.69
N LEU A 77 -7.58 0.25 -14.35
CA LEU A 77 -6.47 1.09 -13.90
C LEU A 77 -6.35 2.30 -14.84
N PRO A 78 -6.19 3.52 -14.32
CA PRO A 78 -5.95 4.69 -15.19
C PRO A 78 -4.69 4.55 -16.05
N ASP A 79 -3.68 3.81 -15.57
CA ASP A 79 -2.44 3.55 -16.30
C ASP A 79 -1.90 2.15 -15.96
N LEU A 80 -1.84 1.26 -16.95
CA LEU A 80 -1.27 -0.09 -16.79
C LEU A 80 0.25 -0.10 -16.56
N HIS A 81 0.94 0.99 -16.91
CA HIS A 81 2.38 1.15 -16.65
C HIS A 81 2.68 1.74 -15.26
N ALA A 82 1.64 2.03 -14.47
CA ALA A 82 1.79 2.35 -13.06
C ALA A 82 2.04 1.06 -12.27
N ASP A 83 3.28 0.59 -12.27
CA ASP A 83 3.68 -0.67 -11.63
C ASP A 83 4.70 -0.43 -10.52
N CYS A 84 4.70 -1.30 -9.51
CA CYS A 84 5.60 -1.21 -8.37
C CYS A 84 6.82 -2.11 -8.61
N PRO A 85 8.06 -1.58 -8.71
CA PRO A 85 9.24 -2.41 -8.91
C PRO A 85 9.42 -3.46 -7.81
N MET A 86 9.08 -3.13 -6.55
CA MET A 86 9.16 -4.06 -5.43
C MET A 86 8.28 -5.30 -5.62
N ALA A 87 7.16 -5.18 -6.33
CA ALA A 87 6.25 -6.30 -6.57
C ALA A 87 6.89 -7.46 -7.35
N HIS A 88 8.04 -7.21 -7.99
CA HIS A 88 8.82 -8.17 -8.78
C HIS A 88 10.15 -8.56 -8.11
N MET A 89 10.36 -8.20 -6.83
CA MET A 89 11.63 -8.45 -6.14
C MET A 89 11.64 -9.75 -5.30
N ALA A 90 10.67 -10.63 -5.49
CA ALA A 90 10.72 -11.99 -4.95
C ALA A 90 10.59 -12.99 -6.11
N ALA A 91 11.14 -14.19 -5.93
CA ALA A 91 11.11 -15.27 -6.91
C ALA A 91 10.42 -16.51 -6.33
N ILE A 92 9.65 -17.22 -7.17
CA ILE A 92 8.95 -18.45 -6.78
C ILE A 92 9.94 -19.54 -6.41
N GLU A 93 11.04 -19.64 -7.16
CA GLU A 93 12.12 -20.58 -6.87
C GLU A 93 12.69 -20.39 -5.46
N LYS A 94 12.77 -19.14 -5.00
CA LYS A 94 13.21 -18.83 -3.64
C LYS A 94 12.18 -19.27 -2.59
N ILE A 95 10.89 -19.11 -2.87
CA ILE A 95 9.82 -19.63 -2.00
C ILE A 95 9.95 -21.15 -1.89
N GLU A 96 10.15 -21.86 -3.01
CA GLU A 96 10.31 -23.31 -3.02
C GLU A 96 11.58 -23.78 -2.28
N GLU A 97 12.70 -23.06 -2.42
CA GLU A 97 13.93 -23.33 -1.67
C GLU A 97 13.70 -23.21 -0.16
N VAL A 98 13.09 -22.11 0.28
CA VAL A 98 12.82 -21.86 1.70
C VAL A 98 11.84 -22.91 2.26
N ARG A 99 10.81 -23.31 1.50
CA ARG A 99 9.90 -24.41 1.92
C ARG A 99 10.59 -25.76 2.03
N LYS A 100 11.65 -26.04 1.25
CA LYS A 100 12.46 -27.26 1.39
C LYS A 100 13.32 -27.23 2.63
N GLU A 101 13.91 -26.06 2.95
CA GLU A 101 14.78 -25.88 4.12
C GLU A 101 13.97 -25.84 5.43
N TYR A 102 12.80 -25.20 5.39
CA TYR A 102 11.87 -25.02 6.53
C TYR A 102 10.49 -25.58 6.16
N PRO A 103 10.25 -26.92 6.36
CA PRO A 103 9.02 -27.57 5.86
C PRO A 103 7.71 -27.03 6.45
N ASP A 104 7.75 -26.38 7.63
CA ASP A 104 6.59 -25.77 8.31
C ASP A 104 6.59 -24.24 8.21
N VAL A 105 7.31 -23.67 7.25
CA VAL A 105 7.36 -22.21 7.06
C VAL A 105 6.05 -21.66 6.51
N ALA A 106 5.59 -20.55 7.07
CA ALA A 106 4.53 -19.76 6.43
C ALA A 106 5.13 -18.66 5.55
N VAL A 107 4.72 -18.61 4.31
CA VAL A 107 5.08 -17.52 3.38
C VAL A 107 4.10 -16.38 3.56
N VAL A 108 4.59 -15.29 4.13
CA VAL A 108 3.83 -14.05 4.36
C VAL A 108 4.15 -13.05 3.27
N CYS A 109 3.17 -12.76 2.44
CA CYS A 109 3.31 -11.91 1.27
C CYS A 109 2.78 -10.50 1.53
N TYR A 110 3.65 -9.52 1.52
CA TYR A 110 3.19 -8.14 1.44
C TYR A 110 2.43 -7.91 0.13
N VAL A 111 1.24 -7.31 0.18
CA VAL A 111 0.36 -7.13 -0.99
C VAL A 111 1.01 -6.42 -2.17
N ASN A 112 2.13 -5.73 -1.93
CA ASN A 112 2.97 -5.10 -2.95
C ASN A 112 3.76 -6.17 -3.74
N SER A 113 3.04 -7.14 -4.26
CA SER A 113 3.52 -8.33 -4.98
C SER A 113 2.58 -8.66 -6.13
N THR A 114 3.05 -9.39 -7.13
CA THR A 114 2.23 -9.86 -8.26
C THR A 114 1.16 -10.86 -7.81
N ALA A 115 0.12 -11.08 -8.63
CA ALA A 115 -0.87 -12.13 -8.40
C ALA A 115 -0.21 -13.51 -8.27
N GLU A 116 0.82 -13.78 -9.08
CA GLU A 116 1.58 -15.02 -9.06
C GLU A 116 2.29 -15.24 -7.72
N LEU A 117 2.99 -14.24 -7.15
CA LEU A 117 3.62 -14.36 -5.83
C LEU A 117 2.59 -14.57 -4.72
N LYS A 118 1.43 -13.92 -4.80
CA LYS A 118 0.33 -14.12 -3.87
C LYS A 118 -0.18 -15.55 -3.91
N SER A 119 -0.29 -16.17 -5.10
CA SER A 119 -0.77 -17.56 -5.24
C SER A 119 0.17 -18.61 -4.61
N HIS A 120 1.46 -18.28 -4.46
CA HIS A 120 2.45 -19.14 -3.80
C HIS A 120 2.62 -18.84 -2.29
N SER A 121 1.76 -17.99 -1.72
CA SER A 121 1.85 -17.54 -0.34
C SER A 121 0.74 -18.11 0.53
N ASP A 122 0.96 -18.14 1.85
CA ASP A 122 -0.02 -18.67 2.81
C ASP A 122 -0.98 -17.59 3.31
N VAL A 123 -0.51 -16.34 3.35
CA VAL A 123 -1.30 -15.17 3.74
C VAL A 123 -0.70 -13.89 3.15
N CYS A 124 -1.56 -12.97 2.73
CA CYS A 124 -1.14 -11.61 2.43
C CYS A 124 -1.16 -10.71 3.66
N VAL A 125 -0.36 -9.65 3.65
CA VAL A 125 -0.34 -8.60 4.68
C VAL A 125 -0.19 -7.23 4.05
N THR A 126 -0.50 -6.19 4.82
CA THR A 126 -0.13 -4.82 4.51
C THR A 126 0.68 -4.23 5.67
N SER A 127 1.30 -3.07 5.48
CA SER A 127 2.01 -2.35 6.55
C SER A 127 1.11 -2.04 7.77
N SER A 128 -0.21 -2.05 7.61
CA SER A 128 -1.15 -1.78 8.70
C SER A 128 -1.46 -3.00 9.57
N ASN A 129 -1.26 -4.22 9.07
CA ASN A 129 -1.68 -5.45 9.74
C ASN A 129 -0.61 -6.55 9.85
N ALA A 130 0.57 -6.34 9.23
CA ALA A 130 1.63 -7.36 9.17
C ALA A 130 2.04 -7.87 10.56
N VAL A 131 2.30 -6.98 11.52
CA VAL A 131 2.69 -7.37 12.88
C VAL A 131 1.59 -8.19 13.55
N LYS A 132 0.32 -7.76 13.47
CA LYS A 132 -0.82 -8.48 14.03
C LYS A 132 -0.94 -9.88 13.44
N ILE A 133 -0.97 -9.98 12.10
CA ILE A 133 -1.17 -11.26 11.41
C ILE A 133 -0.01 -12.21 11.68
N VAL A 134 1.24 -11.76 11.56
CA VAL A 134 2.43 -12.61 11.81
C VAL A 134 2.43 -13.15 13.24
N LYS A 135 2.05 -12.32 14.21
CA LYS A 135 1.96 -12.74 15.62
C LYS A 135 0.91 -13.83 15.84
N GLU A 136 -0.22 -13.77 15.13
CA GLU A 136 -1.34 -14.71 15.26
C GLU A 136 -1.12 -16.03 14.49
N LEU A 137 -0.19 -16.07 13.51
CA LEU A 137 0.11 -17.30 12.78
C LEU A 137 0.66 -18.38 13.72
N PRO A 138 0.26 -19.66 13.57
CA PRO A 138 0.77 -20.75 14.41
C PRO A 138 2.24 -21.12 14.13
N HIS A 139 2.75 -20.80 12.93
CA HIS A 139 4.08 -21.15 12.48
C HIS A 139 5.15 -20.34 13.22
N HIS A 140 6.27 -20.99 13.55
CA HIS A 140 7.45 -20.33 14.11
C HIS A 140 8.29 -19.65 13.03
N ASP A 141 8.50 -20.37 11.92
CA ASP A 141 9.29 -19.90 10.80
C ASP A 141 8.39 -19.16 9.81
N ILE A 142 8.78 -17.94 9.46
CA ILE A 142 8.02 -17.06 8.57
C ILE A 142 8.96 -16.58 7.45
N PHE A 143 8.62 -16.86 6.20
CA PHE A 143 9.30 -16.23 5.07
C PHE A 143 8.53 -14.99 4.64
N PHE A 144 9.11 -13.81 4.90
CA PHE A 144 8.49 -12.51 4.62
C PHE A 144 8.96 -11.98 3.26
N ILE A 145 8.04 -11.81 2.33
CA ILE A 145 8.29 -11.32 0.98
C ILE A 145 7.40 -10.11 0.66
N PRO A 146 7.79 -9.22 -0.30
CA PRO A 146 9.11 -9.08 -0.89
C PRO A 146 10.01 -8.11 -0.09
N ASP A 147 9.45 -7.29 0.82
CA ASP A 147 10.09 -6.11 1.44
C ASP A 147 10.93 -6.49 2.69
N GLU A 148 12.26 -6.35 2.55
CA GLU A 148 13.22 -6.56 3.65
C GLU A 148 12.98 -5.62 4.83
N HIS A 149 12.70 -4.35 4.56
CA HIS A 149 12.59 -3.33 5.62
C HIS A 149 11.33 -3.53 6.45
N LEU A 150 10.17 -3.73 5.80
CA LEU A 150 8.94 -4.09 6.52
C LEU A 150 9.11 -5.41 7.25
N GLY A 151 9.74 -6.42 6.64
CA GLY A 151 10.03 -7.70 7.27
C GLY A 151 10.93 -7.55 8.50
N THR A 152 11.97 -6.72 8.43
CA THR A 152 12.85 -6.38 9.58
C THR A 152 12.05 -5.71 10.70
N TYR A 153 11.20 -4.73 10.37
CA TYR A 153 10.33 -4.10 11.36
C TYR A 153 9.40 -5.12 12.04
N VAL A 154 8.80 -6.03 11.26
CA VAL A 154 7.96 -7.11 11.81
C VAL A 154 8.78 -8.01 12.74
N ALA A 155 10.00 -8.42 12.35
CA ALA A 155 10.88 -9.25 13.18
C ALA A 155 11.19 -8.61 14.54
N GLU A 156 11.42 -7.29 14.56
CA GLU A 156 11.64 -6.54 15.81
C GLU A 156 10.40 -6.50 16.72
N GLN A 157 9.19 -6.53 16.13
CA GLN A 157 7.93 -6.47 16.88
C GLN A 157 7.43 -7.86 17.34
N VAL A 158 7.93 -8.96 16.73
CA VAL A 158 7.52 -10.35 17.03
C VAL A 158 8.77 -11.23 17.23
N PRO A 159 9.58 -10.95 18.27
CA PRO A 159 10.86 -11.63 18.49
C PRO A 159 10.72 -13.12 18.81
N GLU A 160 9.51 -13.60 19.10
CA GLU A 160 9.19 -15.03 19.29
C GLU A 160 9.10 -15.82 17.97
N LYS A 161 9.12 -15.15 16.83
CA LYS A 161 9.10 -15.77 15.48
C LYS A 161 10.49 -15.69 14.84
N HIS A 162 10.80 -16.69 14.03
CA HIS A 162 11.98 -16.65 13.16
C HIS A 162 11.57 -16.10 11.80
N ILE A 163 11.93 -14.85 11.51
CA ILE A 163 11.58 -14.20 10.24
C ILE A 163 12.75 -14.35 9.27
N ILE A 164 12.51 -15.09 8.19
CA ILE A 164 13.41 -15.20 7.04
C ILE A 164 13.04 -14.07 6.10
N LEU A 165 14.02 -13.22 5.76
CA LEU A 165 13.81 -12.04 4.94
C LEU A 165 14.12 -12.33 3.47
N ASN A 166 13.33 -11.75 2.59
CA ASN A 166 13.68 -11.52 1.19
C ASN A 166 14.43 -10.18 1.09
N ASP A 167 15.19 -9.95 0.00
CA ASP A 167 16.05 -8.79 -0.19
C ASP A 167 15.44 -7.65 -1.03
N GLY A 168 14.14 -7.70 -1.28
CA GLY A 168 13.40 -6.64 -1.97
C GLY A 168 13.14 -5.43 -1.08
N PHE A 169 12.89 -4.27 -1.68
CA PHE A 169 12.64 -3.03 -0.93
C PHE A 169 11.88 -1.97 -1.75
N CYS A 170 11.20 -1.06 -1.06
CA CYS A 170 10.62 0.12 -1.67
C CYS A 170 11.69 1.18 -1.93
N HIS A 171 11.98 1.47 -3.21
CA HIS A 171 13.00 2.45 -3.59
C HIS A 171 12.70 3.88 -3.09
N VAL A 172 11.45 4.24 -2.88
CA VAL A 172 11.03 5.56 -2.37
C VAL A 172 11.38 5.68 -0.90
N HIS A 173 10.96 4.70 -0.08
CA HIS A 173 11.23 4.71 1.36
C HIS A 173 12.70 4.45 1.69
N ALA A 174 13.36 3.55 0.94
CA ALA A 174 14.80 3.30 1.08
C ALA A 174 15.67 4.52 0.70
N ALA A 175 15.15 5.45 -0.11
CA ALA A 175 15.84 6.70 -0.46
C ALA A 175 15.78 7.76 0.66
N ILE A 176 14.94 7.59 1.67
CA ILE A 176 14.92 8.44 2.87
C ILE A 176 16.14 8.05 3.72
N ARG A 177 17.13 8.94 3.77
CA ARG A 177 18.41 8.67 4.44
C ARG A 177 18.36 9.03 5.91
N PRO A 178 19.06 8.28 6.80
CA PRO A 178 19.15 8.59 8.22
C PRO A 178 19.68 10.00 8.49
N GLU A 179 20.65 10.45 7.68
CA GLU A 179 21.24 11.79 7.78
C GLU A 179 20.19 12.88 7.52
N ALA A 180 19.31 12.67 6.53
CA ALA A 180 18.22 13.59 6.23
C ALA A 180 17.20 13.64 7.38
N ALA A 181 16.86 12.49 7.96
CA ALA A 181 15.96 12.41 9.11
C ALA A 181 16.53 13.12 10.35
N LYS A 182 17.83 12.92 10.65
CA LYS A 182 18.52 13.63 11.74
C LYS A 182 18.54 15.13 11.51
N ALA A 183 18.96 15.59 10.33
CA ALA A 183 18.98 17.01 10.00
C ALA A 183 17.58 17.66 10.06
N ALA A 184 16.54 16.94 9.64
CA ALA A 184 15.16 17.42 9.74
C ALA A 184 14.72 17.58 11.22
N LYS A 185 15.06 16.62 12.09
CA LYS A 185 14.80 16.71 13.55
C LYS A 185 15.59 17.85 14.21
N GLU A 186 16.84 18.04 13.84
CA GLU A 186 17.67 19.16 14.34
C GLU A 186 17.09 20.53 13.91
N ALA A 187 16.61 20.64 12.67
CA ALA A 187 15.99 21.86 12.18
C ALA A 187 14.60 22.13 12.79
N ARG A 188 13.93 21.10 13.31
CA ARG A 188 12.59 21.18 13.93
C ARG A 188 12.50 20.28 15.17
N PRO A 189 13.17 20.66 16.27
CA PRO A 189 13.30 19.77 17.45
C PRO A 189 11.97 19.52 18.18
N GLN A 190 10.92 20.32 17.91
CA GLN A 190 9.58 20.12 18.48
C GLN A 190 8.70 19.22 17.62
N ALA A 191 9.06 19.00 16.34
CA ALA A 191 8.26 18.19 15.45
C ALA A 191 8.46 16.69 15.73
N LYS A 192 7.37 15.94 15.76
CA LYS A 192 7.38 14.47 15.88
C LYS A 192 7.70 13.83 14.54
N LEU A 193 8.61 12.88 14.51
CA LEU A 193 8.97 12.13 13.30
C LEU A 193 8.06 10.90 13.16
N LEU A 194 7.24 10.90 12.13
CA LEU A 194 6.34 9.81 11.75
C LEU A 194 6.95 9.04 10.58
N VAL A 195 7.17 7.74 10.74
CA VAL A 195 7.94 6.92 9.80
C VAL A 195 7.12 5.74 9.29
N HIS A 196 7.16 5.50 7.99
CA HIS A 196 6.60 4.28 7.40
C HIS A 196 7.58 3.11 7.60
N PRO A 197 7.12 1.88 7.95
CA PRO A 197 8.00 0.75 8.23
C PRO A 197 8.77 0.19 7.01
N GLU A 198 8.48 0.63 5.78
CA GLU A 198 9.31 0.38 4.59
C GLU A 198 10.58 1.23 4.57
N CYS A 199 10.77 2.16 5.50
CA CYS A 199 12.02 2.89 5.65
C CYS A 199 13.09 1.97 6.24
N ARG A 200 14.37 2.31 5.99
CA ARG A 200 15.52 1.61 6.59
C ARG A 200 15.42 1.61 8.11
N SER A 201 15.92 0.56 8.77
CA SER A 201 15.88 0.41 10.23
C SER A 201 16.51 1.60 10.95
N GLU A 202 17.56 2.22 10.39
CA GLU A 202 18.21 3.39 10.98
C GLU A 202 17.31 4.65 10.96
N VAL A 203 16.36 4.74 10.04
CA VAL A 203 15.34 5.81 10.00
C VAL A 203 14.21 5.48 10.97
N VAL A 204 13.78 4.22 10.99
CA VAL A 204 12.77 3.70 11.93
C VAL A 204 13.22 3.94 13.38
N ALA A 205 14.49 3.69 13.70
CA ALA A 205 15.07 3.91 15.04
C ALA A 205 15.04 5.39 15.50
N LEU A 206 14.87 6.36 14.59
CA LEU A 206 14.76 7.79 14.92
C LEU A 206 13.31 8.24 15.14
N ALA A 207 12.33 7.38 14.87
CA ALA A 207 10.92 7.72 14.83
C ALA A 207 10.34 7.98 16.22
N ASP A 208 9.41 8.93 16.30
CA ASP A 208 8.51 9.09 17.44
C ASP A 208 7.25 8.19 17.28
N TYR A 209 6.93 7.84 16.02
CA TYR A 209 5.87 6.88 15.67
C TYR A 209 6.23 6.14 14.38
N VAL A 210 5.99 4.83 14.36
CA VAL A 210 6.11 3.97 13.17
C VAL A 210 4.76 3.36 12.86
N GLY A 211 4.33 3.45 11.61
CA GLY A 211 3.08 2.84 11.17
C GLY A 211 2.79 3.02 9.70
N SER A 212 1.73 2.35 9.23
CA SER A 212 1.24 2.50 7.85
C SER A 212 0.83 3.94 7.54
N THR A 213 0.60 4.25 6.27
CA THR A 213 0.12 5.59 5.87
C THR A 213 -1.16 5.98 6.61
N ALA A 214 -2.13 5.06 6.72
CA ALA A 214 -3.34 5.29 7.52
C ALA A 214 -3.03 5.45 9.02
N GLY A 215 -2.06 4.71 9.54
CA GLY A 215 -1.58 4.82 10.92
C GLY A 215 -0.96 6.19 11.20
N ILE A 216 -0.12 6.70 10.29
CA ILE A 216 0.48 8.05 10.37
C ILE A 216 -0.60 9.13 10.42
N ILE A 217 -1.63 9.03 9.55
CA ILE A 217 -2.75 9.97 9.55
C ILE A 217 -3.50 9.93 10.89
N LYS A 218 -3.87 8.73 11.37
CA LYS A 218 -4.58 8.56 12.64
C LYS A 218 -3.78 9.06 13.83
N TYR A 219 -2.46 8.81 13.85
CA TYR A 219 -1.58 9.32 14.89
C TYR A 219 -1.56 10.85 14.89
N ALA A 220 -1.42 11.46 13.71
CA ALA A 220 -1.43 12.91 13.58
C ALA A 220 -2.78 13.52 14.02
N GLU A 221 -3.92 12.89 13.71
CA GLU A 221 -5.24 13.34 14.18
C GLU A 221 -5.37 13.29 15.70
N ALA A 222 -4.95 12.19 16.32
CA ALA A 222 -5.10 11.95 17.76
C ALA A 222 -4.08 12.70 18.63
N SER A 223 -2.91 13.04 18.07
CA SER A 223 -1.82 13.70 18.82
C SER A 223 -2.19 15.13 19.22
N LYS A 224 -1.65 15.55 20.37
CA LYS A 224 -1.69 16.96 20.82
C LYS A 224 -0.57 17.79 20.18
N ASP A 225 0.42 17.15 19.56
CA ASP A 225 1.49 17.83 18.86
C ASP A 225 0.95 18.52 17.60
N THR A 226 1.56 19.64 17.23
CA THR A 226 1.10 20.49 16.12
C THR A 226 2.07 20.52 14.93
N GLU A 227 3.26 19.95 15.08
CA GLU A 227 4.27 19.90 14.02
C GLU A 227 4.80 18.46 13.86
N PHE A 228 4.86 18.01 12.61
CA PHE A 228 5.25 16.65 12.24
C PHE A 228 6.22 16.63 11.09
N LEU A 229 7.26 15.82 11.21
CA LEU A 229 8.11 15.37 10.12
C LEU A 229 7.55 14.04 9.62
N VAL A 230 7.37 13.90 8.31
CA VAL A 230 6.72 12.74 7.73
C VAL A 230 7.68 12.03 6.78
N ALA A 231 8.09 10.82 7.16
CA ALA A 231 8.98 9.96 6.40
C ALA A 231 8.18 8.86 5.67
N THR A 232 7.37 9.29 4.70
CA THR A 232 6.68 8.45 3.72
C THR A 232 6.43 9.25 2.44
N GLU A 233 5.75 8.68 1.45
CA GLU A 233 5.45 9.32 0.16
C GLU A 233 4.59 10.58 0.33
N LEU A 234 4.92 11.63 -0.43
CA LEU A 234 4.37 12.99 -0.22
C LEU A 234 2.87 13.13 -0.52
N GLY A 235 2.26 12.24 -1.29
CA GLY A 235 0.81 12.27 -1.57
C GLY A 235 -0.07 12.21 -0.31
N VAL A 236 0.45 11.64 0.79
CA VAL A 236 -0.24 11.63 2.08
C VAL A 236 -0.52 13.03 2.63
N PHE A 237 0.24 14.04 2.18
CA PHE A 237 0.09 15.42 2.68
C PHE A 237 -1.26 16.03 2.34
N ALA A 238 -1.88 15.64 1.23
CA ALA A 238 -3.23 16.08 0.89
C ALA A 238 -4.22 15.72 2.01
N GLU A 239 -4.22 14.45 2.39
CA GLU A 239 -5.13 13.96 3.43
C GLU A 239 -4.76 14.45 4.84
N LEU A 240 -3.46 14.54 5.16
CA LEU A 240 -2.99 15.13 6.44
C LEU A 240 -3.44 16.58 6.60
N LYS A 241 -3.30 17.41 5.57
CA LYS A 241 -3.74 18.81 5.61
C LYS A 241 -5.26 18.95 5.71
N LYS A 242 -5.99 18.06 5.00
CA LYS A 242 -7.46 18.04 5.03
C LYS A 242 -8.00 17.68 6.40
N ARG A 243 -7.43 16.63 7.04
CA ARG A 243 -7.90 16.13 8.35
C ARG A 243 -7.37 16.93 9.54
N CYS A 244 -6.20 17.54 9.39
CA CYS A 244 -5.52 18.27 10.45
C CYS A 244 -5.12 19.68 9.98
N PRO A 245 -6.09 20.57 9.65
CA PRO A 245 -5.81 21.88 9.03
C PRO A 245 -4.98 22.82 9.94
N ASP A 246 -5.04 22.62 11.25
CA ASP A 246 -4.33 23.43 12.25
C ASP A 246 -2.91 22.91 12.56
N LYS A 247 -2.48 21.81 11.88
CA LYS A 247 -1.18 21.18 12.10
C LYS A 247 -0.25 21.41 10.92
N LYS A 248 1.05 21.38 11.19
CA LYS A 248 2.08 21.57 10.18
C LYS A 248 2.79 20.26 9.88
N PHE A 249 2.94 19.95 8.61
CA PHE A 249 3.59 18.74 8.11
C PHE A 249 4.76 19.10 7.23
N TYR A 250 5.90 18.46 7.46
CA TYR A 250 7.13 18.69 6.74
C TYR A 250 7.69 17.36 6.20
N ALA A 251 8.16 17.36 4.97
CA ALA A 251 8.90 16.23 4.43
C ALA A 251 10.28 16.11 5.10
N VAL A 252 10.76 14.88 5.23
CA VAL A 252 12.12 14.62 5.72
C VAL A 252 13.17 14.97 4.65
N GLY A 253 12.80 14.82 3.37
CA GLY A 253 13.68 15.11 2.24
C GLY A 253 12.88 15.44 0.97
N ASN A 254 13.56 15.44 -0.16
CA ASN A 254 12.97 15.71 -1.47
C ASN A 254 12.82 14.47 -2.37
N THR A 255 13.13 13.28 -1.86
CA THR A 255 13.11 12.01 -2.61
C THR A 255 11.83 11.18 -2.40
N GLN A 256 10.90 11.67 -1.59
CA GLN A 256 9.71 10.96 -1.14
C GLN A 256 8.55 10.99 -2.16
N ILE A 257 8.85 10.78 -3.44
CA ILE A 257 7.86 10.79 -4.52
C ILE A 257 7.90 9.45 -5.24
N CYS A 258 6.76 8.76 -5.30
CA CYS A 258 6.61 7.56 -6.09
C CYS A 258 6.27 7.90 -7.54
N PRO A 259 7.20 7.73 -8.49
CA PRO A 259 6.95 8.11 -9.88
C PRO A 259 5.82 7.27 -10.51
N ASN A 260 5.61 6.05 -10.03
CA ASN A 260 4.57 5.17 -10.56
C ASN A 260 3.17 5.59 -10.08
N MET A 261 3.00 5.97 -8.82
CA MET A 261 1.73 6.53 -8.33
C MET A 261 1.39 7.87 -9.02
N LYS A 262 2.39 8.66 -9.42
CA LYS A 262 2.19 9.93 -10.14
C LYS A 262 1.86 9.76 -11.64
N LYS A 263 1.92 8.54 -12.19
CA LYS A 263 1.41 8.25 -13.54
C LYS A 263 -0.12 8.27 -13.61
N VAL A 264 -0.78 8.08 -12.47
CA VAL A 264 -2.24 8.11 -12.34
C VAL A 264 -2.71 9.57 -12.34
N THR A 265 -3.13 10.06 -13.49
CA THR A 265 -3.63 11.45 -13.66
C THR A 265 -5.15 11.47 -13.82
N LEU A 266 -5.77 12.64 -13.60
CA LEU A 266 -7.20 12.81 -13.77
C LEU A 266 -7.65 12.55 -15.22
N ASP A 267 -6.86 12.97 -16.20
CA ASP A 267 -7.20 12.75 -17.61
C ASP A 267 -7.20 11.26 -17.97
N LYS A 268 -6.19 10.49 -17.53
CA LYS A 268 -6.14 9.04 -17.71
C LYS A 268 -7.26 8.30 -16.97
N LEU A 269 -7.66 8.80 -15.80
CA LEU A 269 -8.80 8.25 -15.07
C LEU A 269 -10.10 8.42 -15.86
N ILE A 270 -10.33 9.62 -16.42
CA ILE A 270 -11.51 9.89 -17.26
C ILE A 270 -11.49 9.01 -18.51
N GLU A 271 -10.35 8.92 -19.20
CA GLU A 271 -10.16 8.13 -20.42
C GLU A 271 -10.41 6.64 -20.16
N ALA A 272 -9.80 6.08 -19.09
CA ALA A 272 -10.00 4.68 -18.73
C ALA A 272 -11.46 4.35 -18.42
N LEU A 273 -12.19 5.23 -17.73
CA LEU A 273 -13.58 5.01 -17.42
C LEU A 273 -14.50 5.23 -18.63
N GLU A 274 -14.22 6.24 -19.45
CA GLU A 274 -15.01 6.56 -20.67
C GLU A 274 -14.97 5.41 -21.68
N ASN A 275 -13.78 4.90 -21.96
CA ASN A 275 -13.53 3.85 -22.95
C ASN A 275 -13.65 2.43 -22.37
N GLU A 276 -13.73 2.31 -21.03
CA GLU A 276 -13.62 1.03 -20.29
C GLU A 276 -12.37 0.24 -20.67
N GLU A 277 -11.25 0.96 -20.83
CA GLU A 277 -9.96 0.38 -21.19
C GLU A 277 -9.07 0.17 -19.95
N ASN A 278 -7.92 -0.48 -20.16
CA ASN A 278 -6.99 -0.81 -19.10
C ASN A 278 -7.59 -1.73 -18.01
N GLU A 279 -8.45 -2.67 -18.43
CA GLU A 279 -8.99 -3.68 -17.51
C GLU A 279 -7.86 -4.59 -17.01
N VAL A 280 -7.89 -4.88 -15.71
CA VAL A 280 -7.02 -5.87 -15.08
C VAL A 280 -7.51 -7.27 -15.47
N LEU A 281 -6.75 -7.93 -16.32
CA LEU A 281 -7.05 -9.28 -16.80
C LEU A 281 -6.15 -10.29 -16.07
N LEU A 282 -6.77 -11.25 -15.42
CA LEU A 282 -6.15 -12.41 -14.79
C LEU A 282 -6.89 -13.66 -15.24
N SER A 283 -6.19 -14.76 -15.38
CA SER A 283 -6.82 -16.07 -15.65
C SER A 283 -7.64 -16.54 -14.44
N GLU A 284 -8.62 -17.40 -14.67
CA GLU A 284 -9.40 -18.02 -13.58
C GLU A 284 -8.51 -18.75 -12.57
N GLN A 285 -7.42 -19.35 -13.03
CA GLN A 285 -6.46 -20.04 -12.18
C GLN A 285 -5.71 -19.06 -11.27
N GLU A 286 -5.17 -17.96 -11.82
CA GLU A 286 -4.49 -16.91 -11.01
C GLU A 286 -5.42 -16.32 -9.95
N ILE A 287 -6.67 -16.07 -10.33
CA ILE A 287 -7.69 -15.57 -9.39
C ILE A 287 -7.93 -16.60 -8.28
N SER A 288 -8.17 -17.86 -8.65
CA SER A 288 -8.45 -18.94 -7.70
C SER A 288 -7.32 -19.13 -6.69
N ASP A 289 -6.08 -19.18 -7.18
CA ASP A 289 -4.92 -19.51 -6.37
C ASP A 289 -4.50 -18.36 -5.43
N ALA A 290 -4.62 -17.09 -5.90
CA ALA A 290 -4.29 -15.93 -5.10
C ALA A 290 -5.43 -15.45 -4.17
N HIS A 291 -6.66 -15.98 -4.32
CA HIS A 291 -7.82 -15.53 -3.54
C HIS A 291 -7.68 -15.85 -2.06
N ALA A 292 -7.30 -17.10 -1.72
CA ALA A 292 -7.24 -17.55 -0.33
C ALA A 292 -6.25 -16.73 0.53
N PRO A 293 -4.99 -16.44 0.10
CA PRO A 293 -4.07 -15.59 0.86
C PRO A 293 -4.58 -14.16 1.09
N LEU A 294 -5.25 -13.56 0.09
CA LEU A 294 -5.83 -12.22 0.21
C LEU A 294 -7.05 -12.22 1.14
N LEU A 295 -7.94 -13.20 1.02
CA LEU A 295 -9.10 -13.33 1.89
C LEU A 295 -8.67 -13.54 3.35
N ARG A 296 -7.67 -14.38 3.59
CA ARG A 296 -7.11 -14.64 4.91
C ARG A 296 -6.55 -13.37 5.57
N MET A 297 -5.94 -12.48 4.78
CA MET A 297 -5.53 -11.16 5.26
C MET A 297 -6.73 -10.37 5.80
N LEU A 298 -7.83 -10.31 5.04
CA LEU A 298 -9.03 -9.55 5.43
C LEU A 298 -9.70 -10.15 6.67
N GLU A 299 -9.62 -11.47 6.86
CA GLU A 299 -10.16 -12.17 8.02
C GLU A 299 -9.33 -11.92 9.29
N LEU A 300 -8.02 -12.09 9.21
CA LEU A 300 -7.09 -11.93 10.34
C LEU A 300 -6.87 -10.48 10.75
N ALA A 301 -7.11 -9.53 9.86
CA ALA A 301 -6.96 -8.10 10.18
C ALA A 301 -8.12 -7.53 11.02
N LYS A 302 -9.26 -8.25 11.11
CA LYS A 302 -10.40 -7.85 11.96
C LYS A 302 -10.05 -8.04 13.43
#